data_7294bf68ec2f9b31473b831dfe725381
#
_entry.id   7294bf68ec2f9b31473b831dfe725381
#
_cell.length_a   1.000
_cell.length_b   1.000
_cell.length_c   1.000
_cell.angle_alpha   90.00
_cell.angle_beta   90.00
_cell.angle_gamma   90.00
#
_symmetry.space_group_name_H-M   'P 1'
#
loop_
_entity.id
_entity.type
_entity.pdbx_description
1 polymer ?
#
loop_
_entity_poly.entity_id
_entity_poly.type
_entity_poly.pdbx_seq_one_letter_code
_entity_poly.pdbx_strand_id
1 'polypeptide(L)'
;MATNVMNIMSVSFNSQAELEDFLNRVKGKDDDGERDFSLQSVIPMPESLQIVSPCDSMLVWAAVNKYGIDPEKYPENVRKAICRETFLLHRKEKLTALDMVGVCKEAAEARSKLEHVKDSKLINLKRIPYNVEEFDSVAERALENAVKYGYASWYYWRVANWGVKWDVFDVNIRRTNDTEITINFKTPWNTPACAIVELSRKFPHANIRVEYANENIGSNCGWYALCKGDFVDDGYPSKGDAAINFACNIWGYDADAYRAEMSLS
;
A
#
# COMPACT_ATOMS: atom_id res chain seq x y z
N MET A 1 11.20 11.64 1.46
CA MET A 1 11.29 10.20 1.77
C MET A 1 10.00 9.75 2.43
N ALA A 2 9.60 8.49 2.27
CA ALA A 2 8.48 7.96 3.05
C ALA A 2 8.98 7.74 4.48
N THR A 3 8.24 8.21 5.47
CA THR A 3 8.52 7.90 6.88
C THR A 3 8.15 6.45 7.17
N ASN A 4 8.90 5.81 8.06
CA ASN A 4 8.68 4.44 8.48
C ASN A 4 7.81 4.40 9.73
N VAL A 5 6.97 3.37 9.82
CA VAL A 5 6.20 3.03 11.01
C VAL A 5 6.69 1.68 11.52
N MET A 6 7.16 1.63 12.75
CA MET A 6 7.43 0.40 13.47
C MET A 6 6.12 -0.19 13.95
N ASN A 7 5.91 -1.48 13.74
CA ASN A 7 4.76 -2.23 14.21
C ASN A 7 5.24 -3.39 15.09
N ILE A 8 4.63 -3.56 16.23
CA ILE A 8 4.82 -4.69 17.14
C ILE A 8 3.48 -5.43 17.20
N MET A 9 3.42 -6.59 16.54
CA MET A 9 2.22 -7.41 16.48
C MET A 9 2.37 -8.62 17.39
N SER A 10 1.59 -8.68 18.47
CA SER A 10 1.48 -9.82 19.35
C SER A 10 0.29 -10.68 18.92
N VAL A 11 0.50 -11.98 18.78
CA VAL A 11 -0.53 -12.93 18.36
C VAL A 11 -0.54 -14.10 19.33
N SER A 12 -1.73 -14.44 19.86
CA SER A 12 -1.95 -15.59 20.72
C SER A 12 -2.97 -16.56 20.12
N PHE A 13 -2.74 -17.85 20.31
CA PHE A 13 -3.51 -18.96 19.75
C PHE A 13 -3.98 -19.91 20.88
N ASN A 14 -4.97 -20.76 20.56
CA ASN A 14 -5.44 -21.77 21.52
C ASN A 14 -4.51 -22.99 21.59
N SER A 15 -3.66 -23.20 20.58
CA SER A 15 -2.73 -24.34 20.51
C SER A 15 -1.47 -24.02 19.72
N GLN A 16 -0.42 -24.80 19.99
CA GLN A 16 0.84 -24.73 19.22
C GLN A 16 0.61 -25.07 17.74
N ALA A 17 -0.29 -25.99 17.43
CA ALA A 17 -0.59 -26.37 16.06
C ALA A 17 -1.18 -25.19 15.24
N GLU A 18 -2.05 -24.37 15.86
CA GLU A 18 -2.57 -23.16 15.22
C GLU A 18 -1.48 -22.11 15.01
N LEU A 19 -0.55 -21.98 15.95
CA LEU A 19 0.60 -21.07 15.79
C LEU A 19 1.51 -21.52 14.63
N GLU A 20 1.81 -22.81 14.50
CA GLU A 20 2.62 -23.33 13.37
C GLU A 20 1.90 -23.17 12.02
N ASP A 21 0.58 -23.41 11.96
CA ASP A 21 -0.21 -23.15 10.75
C ASP A 21 -0.14 -21.67 10.37
N PHE A 22 -0.28 -20.77 11.34
CA PHE A 22 -0.14 -19.33 11.13
C PHE A 22 1.23 -18.97 10.54
N LEU A 23 2.32 -19.40 11.20
CA LEU A 23 3.69 -19.11 10.74
C LEU A 23 3.96 -19.63 9.33
N ASN A 24 3.40 -20.77 8.96
CA ASN A 24 3.55 -21.32 7.62
C ASN A 24 2.77 -20.52 6.56
N ARG A 25 1.59 -20.02 6.90
CA ARG A 25 0.70 -19.34 5.96
C ARG A 25 0.98 -17.86 5.76
N VAL A 26 1.70 -17.22 6.69
CA VAL A 26 2.07 -15.79 6.58
C VAL A 26 3.41 -15.59 5.88
N LYS A 27 4.19 -16.65 5.64
CA LYS A 27 5.42 -16.59 4.88
C LYS A 27 5.17 -16.12 3.46
N GLY A 28 6.04 -15.29 2.96
CA GLY A 28 6.01 -14.80 1.59
C GLY A 28 7.31 -15.05 0.86
N LYS A 29 7.31 -14.66 -0.40
CA LYS A 29 8.49 -14.65 -1.25
C LYS A 29 8.43 -13.40 -2.13
N ASP A 30 9.55 -12.73 -2.26
CA ASP A 30 9.74 -11.65 -3.22
C ASP A 30 11.04 -11.84 -4.02
N ASP A 31 11.44 -10.82 -4.77
CA ASP A 31 12.65 -10.85 -5.59
C ASP A 31 13.94 -11.01 -4.76
N ASP A 32 13.91 -10.60 -3.48
CA ASP A 32 15.05 -10.71 -2.55
C ASP A 32 15.08 -12.06 -1.81
N GLY A 33 14.04 -12.90 -1.94
CA GLY A 33 13.96 -14.23 -1.35
C GLY A 33 12.74 -14.51 -0.48
N GLU A 34 12.88 -15.48 0.44
CA GLU A 34 11.82 -15.85 1.39
C GLU A 34 11.72 -14.83 2.51
N ARG A 35 10.47 -14.54 2.93
CA ARG A 35 10.13 -13.66 4.05
C ARG A 35 9.29 -14.41 5.06
N ASP A 36 9.62 -14.26 6.33
CA ASP A 36 8.87 -14.90 7.42
C ASP A 36 7.46 -14.33 7.62
N PHE A 37 7.23 -13.09 7.19
CA PHE A 37 5.92 -12.44 7.18
C PHE A 37 5.78 -11.53 5.96
N SER A 38 4.63 -11.62 5.26
CA SER A 38 4.34 -10.82 4.05
C SER A 38 2.85 -10.52 3.94
N LEU A 39 2.50 -9.29 3.60
CA LEU A 39 1.12 -8.89 3.30
C LEU A 39 0.59 -9.54 2.02
N GLN A 40 1.50 -9.87 1.08
CA GLN A 40 1.17 -10.61 -0.14
C GLN A 40 0.61 -12.00 0.18
N SER A 41 1.07 -12.65 1.25
CA SER A 41 0.52 -13.94 1.71
C SER A 41 -0.84 -13.78 2.41
N VAL A 42 -1.07 -12.64 3.03
CA VAL A 42 -2.35 -12.33 3.68
C VAL A 42 -3.41 -11.97 2.63
N ILE A 43 -3.13 -11.01 1.76
CA ILE A 43 -4.01 -10.59 0.67
C ILE A 43 -3.20 -10.56 -0.62
N PRO A 44 -3.22 -11.65 -1.43
CA PRO A 44 -2.48 -11.71 -2.68
C PRO A 44 -2.95 -10.64 -3.67
N MET A 45 -2.04 -9.76 -4.07
CA MET A 45 -2.29 -8.81 -5.14
C MET A 45 -2.25 -9.54 -6.48
N PRO A 46 -3.25 -9.31 -7.37
CA PRO A 46 -3.21 -9.87 -8.72
C PRO A 46 -1.94 -9.44 -9.48
N GLU A 47 -1.28 -10.40 -10.13
CA GLU A 47 -0.01 -10.17 -10.83
C GLU A 47 -0.14 -9.11 -11.95
N SER A 48 -1.27 -9.06 -12.65
CA SER A 48 -1.51 -8.07 -13.69
C SER A 48 -1.47 -6.62 -13.22
N LEU A 49 -1.69 -6.38 -11.91
CA LEU A 49 -1.55 -5.07 -11.29
C LEU A 49 -0.08 -4.67 -11.07
N GLN A 50 0.86 -5.62 -11.13
CA GLN A 50 2.30 -5.37 -10.99
C GLN A 50 2.86 -4.74 -12.28
N ILE A 51 2.29 -3.64 -12.71
CA ILE A 51 2.79 -2.81 -13.81
C ILE A 51 3.42 -1.55 -13.23
N VAL A 52 4.40 -1.01 -13.95
CA VAL A 52 4.92 0.32 -13.66
C VAL A 52 3.72 1.24 -13.62
N SER A 53 3.60 2.07 -12.58
CA SER A 53 2.48 3.01 -12.44
C SER A 53 2.29 3.72 -13.78
N PRO A 54 1.16 3.51 -14.47
CA PRO A 54 0.89 4.23 -15.69
C PRO A 54 0.97 5.73 -15.37
N CYS A 55 1.52 6.52 -16.28
CA CYS A 55 1.35 7.97 -16.14
C CYS A 55 -0.16 8.24 -16.10
N ASP A 56 -0.57 9.21 -15.32
CA ASP A 56 -1.97 9.50 -14.98
C ASP A 56 -2.91 9.51 -16.21
N SER A 57 -2.36 9.85 -17.36
CA SER A 57 -3.10 9.96 -18.62
C SER A 57 -3.26 8.65 -19.41
N MET A 58 -2.46 7.59 -19.13
CA MET A 58 -2.49 6.35 -19.92
C MET A 58 -3.80 5.58 -19.76
N LEU A 59 -4.36 5.54 -18.54
CA LEU A 59 -5.68 4.93 -18.30
C LEU A 59 -6.77 5.65 -19.08
N VAL A 60 -6.76 6.99 -19.10
CA VAL A 60 -7.72 7.81 -19.86
C VAL A 60 -7.53 7.62 -21.36
N TRP A 61 -6.30 7.57 -21.85
CA TRP A 61 -5.98 7.26 -23.24
C TRP A 61 -6.62 5.95 -23.70
N ALA A 62 -6.40 4.87 -22.96
CA ALA A 62 -6.98 3.56 -23.29
C ALA A 62 -8.50 3.56 -23.20
N ALA A 63 -9.08 4.24 -22.18
CA ALA A 63 -10.52 4.33 -22.02
C ALA A 63 -11.19 5.12 -23.15
N VAL A 64 -10.60 6.26 -23.56
CA VAL A 64 -11.10 7.07 -24.70
C VAL A 64 -11.02 6.29 -26.01
N ASN A 65 -9.92 5.59 -26.27
CA ASN A 65 -9.77 4.76 -27.46
C ASN A 65 -10.80 3.64 -27.54
N LYS A 66 -11.14 3.05 -26.38
CA LYS A 66 -12.09 1.91 -26.32
C LYS A 66 -13.56 2.33 -26.28
N TYR A 67 -13.89 3.37 -25.52
CA TYR A 67 -15.29 3.74 -25.23
C TYR A 67 -15.71 5.11 -25.81
N GLY A 68 -14.76 5.88 -26.38
CA GLY A 68 -14.98 7.25 -26.83
C GLY A 68 -14.84 8.27 -25.69
N ILE A 69 -15.12 9.54 -26.00
CA ILE A 69 -14.90 10.67 -25.08
C ILE A 69 -15.99 10.85 -24.01
N ASP A 70 -17.10 10.10 -24.13
CA ASP A 70 -18.25 10.20 -23.22
C ASP A 70 -18.06 9.25 -22.03
N PRO A 71 -17.73 9.77 -20.81
CA PRO A 71 -17.46 8.92 -19.66
C PRO A 71 -18.70 8.19 -19.13
N GLU A 72 -19.91 8.59 -19.49
CA GLU A 72 -21.13 7.87 -19.10
C GLU A 72 -21.19 6.45 -19.74
N LYS A 73 -20.45 6.23 -20.83
CA LYS A 73 -20.31 4.92 -21.48
C LYS A 73 -19.28 4.00 -20.82
N TYR A 74 -18.53 4.50 -19.85
CA TYR A 74 -17.48 3.71 -19.20
C TYR A 74 -18.08 2.83 -18.10
N PRO A 75 -17.54 1.61 -17.90
CA PRO A 75 -17.85 0.84 -16.70
C PRO A 75 -17.59 1.65 -15.44
N GLU A 76 -18.42 1.46 -14.42
CA GLU A 76 -18.30 2.20 -13.14
C GLU A 76 -16.93 2.08 -12.51
N ASN A 77 -16.34 0.86 -12.52
CA ASN A 77 -14.99 0.61 -12.01
C ASN A 77 -13.93 1.46 -12.72
N VAL A 78 -14.06 1.65 -14.04
CA VAL A 78 -13.14 2.47 -14.83
C VAL A 78 -13.28 3.95 -14.45
N ARG A 79 -14.50 4.46 -14.32
CA ARG A 79 -14.73 5.85 -13.86
C ARG A 79 -14.12 6.09 -12.48
N LYS A 80 -14.35 5.16 -11.54
CA LYS A 80 -13.78 5.22 -10.20
C LYS A 80 -12.24 5.18 -10.21
N ALA A 81 -11.65 4.32 -11.05
CA ALA A 81 -10.20 4.24 -11.20
C ALA A 81 -9.62 5.54 -11.77
N ILE A 82 -10.23 6.11 -12.81
CA ILE A 82 -9.82 7.39 -13.39
C ILE A 82 -9.83 8.50 -12.34
N CYS A 83 -10.93 8.67 -11.59
CA CYS A 83 -11.05 9.69 -10.55
C CYS A 83 -10.05 9.51 -9.40
N ARG A 84 -9.63 8.27 -9.12
CA ARG A 84 -8.69 7.94 -8.05
C ARG A 84 -7.24 8.10 -8.48
N GLU A 85 -6.91 7.63 -9.67
CA GLU A 85 -5.54 7.42 -10.10
C GLU A 85 -5.02 8.55 -10.99
N THR A 86 -5.89 9.39 -11.55
CA THR A 86 -5.48 10.51 -12.40
C THR A 86 -5.37 11.79 -11.56
N PHE A 87 -4.18 12.36 -11.49
CA PHE A 87 -3.90 13.55 -10.67
C PHE A 87 -4.84 14.72 -10.98
N LEU A 88 -5.08 15.03 -12.27
CA LEU A 88 -5.94 16.12 -12.70
C LEU A 88 -7.43 15.91 -12.38
N LEU A 89 -7.85 14.65 -12.21
CA LEU A 89 -9.24 14.27 -11.96
C LEU A 89 -9.45 13.69 -10.56
N HIS A 90 -8.41 13.78 -9.72
CA HIS A 90 -8.44 13.18 -8.39
C HIS A 90 -9.57 13.76 -7.55
N ARG A 91 -10.38 12.88 -6.98
CA ARG A 91 -11.56 13.20 -6.16
C ARG A 91 -12.67 13.96 -6.91
N LYS A 92 -12.67 13.96 -8.23
CA LYS A 92 -13.77 14.54 -8.99
C LYS A 92 -15.01 13.67 -8.82
N GLU A 93 -16.14 14.26 -8.48
CA GLU A 93 -17.41 13.53 -8.28
C GLU A 93 -18.00 13.03 -9.60
N LYS A 94 -17.87 13.85 -10.65
CA LYS A 94 -18.40 13.54 -11.97
C LYS A 94 -17.39 13.90 -13.07
N LEU A 95 -17.12 12.93 -13.93
CA LEU A 95 -16.30 13.12 -15.13
C LEU A 95 -17.14 13.71 -16.26
N THR A 96 -16.53 14.54 -17.09
CA THR A 96 -17.15 15.12 -18.29
C THR A 96 -16.35 14.77 -19.54
N ALA A 97 -16.96 14.88 -20.73
CA ALA A 97 -16.26 14.70 -21.99
C ALA A 97 -15.07 15.68 -22.15
N LEU A 98 -15.19 16.91 -21.62
CA LEU A 98 -14.09 17.89 -21.65
C LEU A 98 -12.90 17.43 -20.83
N ASP A 99 -13.13 16.79 -19.67
CA ASP A 99 -12.06 16.19 -18.85
C ASP A 99 -11.32 15.11 -19.64
N MET A 100 -12.08 14.24 -20.30
CA MET A 100 -11.50 13.16 -21.12
C MET A 100 -10.65 13.70 -22.25
N VAL A 101 -11.12 14.71 -22.97
CA VAL A 101 -10.37 15.36 -24.05
C VAL A 101 -9.09 16.03 -23.52
N GLY A 102 -9.16 16.74 -22.38
CA GLY A 102 -8.02 17.40 -21.77
C GLY A 102 -6.90 16.42 -21.43
N VAL A 103 -7.22 15.39 -20.64
CA VAL A 103 -6.23 14.38 -20.22
C VAL A 103 -5.76 13.52 -21.39
N CYS A 104 -6.63 13.21 -22.36
CA CYS A 104 -6.24 12.45 -23.56
C CYS A 104 -5.24 13.21 -24.44
N LYS A 105 -5.32 14.55 -24.53
CA LYS A 105 -4.31 15.37 -25.23
C LYS A 105 -2.94 15.25 -24.56
N GLU A 106 -2.88 15.31 -23.23
CA GLU A 106 -1.62 15.12 -22.49
C GLU A 106 -1.02 13.73 -22.74
N ALA A 107 -1.86 12.69 -22.77
CA ALA A 107 -1.42 11.34 -23.10
C ALA A 107 -0.87 11.25 -24.53
N ALA A 108 -1.57 11.86 -25.50
CA ALA A 108 -1.13 11.90 -26.90
C ALA A 108 0.21 12.62 -27.06
N GLU A 109 0.41 13.73 -26.34
CA GLU A 109 1.68 14.45 -26.34
C GLU A 109 2.81 13.63 -25.69
N ALA A 110 2.52 12.96 -24.57
CA ALA A 110 3.49 12.06 -23.92
C ALA A 110 3.89 10.91 -24.84
N ARG A 111 2.91 10.27 -25.50
CA ARG A 111 3.11 9.17 -26.45
C ARG A 111 3.90 9.64 -27.69
N SER A 112 3.58 10.80 -28.24
CA SER A 112 4.30 11.37 -29.40
C SER A 112 5.77 11.66 -29.08
N LYS A 113 6.08 12.13 -27.86
CA LYS A 113 7.47 12.31 -27.43
C LYS A 113 8.27 11.01 -27.47
N LEU A 114 7.64 9.86 -27.20
CA LEU A 114 8.31 8.56 -27.27
C LEU A 114 8.67 8.15 -28.72
N GLU A 115 7.92 8.59 -29.73
CA GLU A 115 8.24 8.35 -31.15
C GLU A 115 9.54 9.03 -31.57
N HIS A 116 9.87 10.16 -30.94
CA HIS A 116 11.08 10.95 -31.23
C HIS A 116 12.30 10.56 -30.39
N VAL A 117 12.11 9.75 -29.34
CA VAL A 117 13.18 9.36 -28.39
C VAL A 117 14.01 8.18 -28.90
N LYS A 118 13.70 7.58 -30.06
CA LYS A 118 14.41 6.41 -30.63
C LYS A 118 15.94 6.57 -30.72
N ASP A 119 16.48 7.78 -30.58
CA ASP A 119 17.91 8.08 -30.72
C ASP A 119 18.60 8.73 -29.51
N SER A 120 17.96 8.93 -28.37
CA SER A 120 18.61 9.65 -27.27
C SER A 120 19.06 8.74 -26.12
N LYS A 121 20.37 8.79 -25.82
CA LYS A 121 21.03 8.24 -24.61
C LYS A 121 20.54 8.85 -23.27
N LEU A 122 19.42 9.56 -23.27
CA LEU A 122 18.85 10.30 -22.13
C LEU A 122 17.84 9.50 -21.30
N ILE A 123 17.66 8.19 -21.56
CA ILE A 123 16.69 7.34 -20.89
C ILE A 123 17.30 6.75 -19.60
N ASN A 124 17.47 7.60 -18.59
CA ASN A 124 17.78 7.17 -17.22
C ASN A 124 16.62 7.43 -16.23
N LEU A 125 15.39 7.62 -16.71
CA LEU A 125 14.21 7.80 -15.87
C LEU A 125 13.40 6.49 -15.84
N LYS A 126 13.66 5.64 -14.88
CA LYS A 126 13.01 4.35 -14.59
C LYS A 126 11.47 4.38 -14.39
N ARG A 127 10.74 5.33 -14.96
CA ARG A 127 9.30 5.53 -14.70
C ARG A 127 8.45 5.80 -15.94
N ILE A 128 9.02 5.83 -17.14
CA ILE A 128 8.27 6.10 -18.37
C ILE A 128 8.45 4.91 -19.31
N PRO A 129 7.39 4.45 -20.01
CA PRO A 129 7.51 3.43 -21.05
C PRO A 129 8.58 3.82 -22.06
N TYR A 130 9.43 2.87 -22.45
CA TYR A 130 10.61 3.15 -23.27
C TYR A 130 10.29 3.37 -24.75
N ASN A 131 9.08 2.97 -25.19
CA ASN A 131 8.63 3.13 -26.57
C ASN A 131 7.09 3.16 -26.65
N VAL A 132 6.57 3.43 -27.85
CA VAL A 132 5.13 3.56 -28.11
C VAL A 132 4.38 2.23 -27.87
N GLU A 133 4.97 1.09 -28.25
CA GLU A 133 4.34 -0.22 -28.07
C GLU A 133 4.20 -0.56 -26.58
N GLU A 134 5.21 -0.22 -25.79
CA GLU A 134 5.16 -0.37 -24.34
C GLU A 134 4.14 0.56 -23.71
N PHE A 135 4.04 1.84 -24.18
CA PHE A 135 3.01 2.77 -23.72
C PHE A 135 1.61 2.20 -23.97
N ASP A 136 1.33 1.79 -25.19
CA ASP A 136 0.01 1.27 -25.56
C ASP A 136 -0.32 -0.02 -24.78
N SER A 137 0.64 -0.93 -24.63
CA SER A 137 0.48 -2.18 -23.87
C SER A 137 0.20 -1.91 -22.38
N VAL A 138 0.92 -0.98 -21.76
CA VAL A 138 0.68 -0.60 -20.34
C VAL A 138 -0.66 0.10 -20.19
N ALA A 139 -1.05 0.97 -21.13
CA ALA A 139 -2.34 1.65 -21.11
C ALA A 139 -3.51 0.66 -21.22
N GLU A 140 -3.43 -0.31 -22.13
CA GLU A 140 -4.45 -1.37 -22.27
C GLU A 140 -4.54 -2.24 -21.01
N ARG A 141 -3.40 -2.67 -20.46
CA ARG A 141 -3.38 -3.47 -19.21
C ARG A 141 -3.93 -2.68 -18.03
N ALA A 142 -3.63 -1.39 -17.93
CA ALA A 142 -4.21 -0.51 -16.91
C ALA A 142 -5.74 -0.45 -17.01
N LEU A 143 -6.27 -0.37 -18.24
CA LEU A 143 -7.72 -0.38 -18.48
C LEU A 143 -8.35 -1.72 -18.14
N GLU A 144 -7.72 -2.84 -18.54
CA GLU A 144 -8.20 -4.19 -18.19
C GLU A 144 -8.24 -4.40 -16.68
N ASN A 145 -7.18 -3.98 -15.97
CA ASN A 145 -7.12 -4.01 -14.51
C ASN A 145 -8.21 -3.15 -13.88
N ALA A 146 -8.43 -1.93 -14.40
CA ALA A 146 -9.48 -1.05 -13.91
C ALA A 146 -10.88 -1.67 -14.09
N VAL A 147 -11.14 -2.32 -15.23
CA VAL A 147 -12.41 -3.05 -15.48
C VAL A 147 -12.58 -4.20 -14.48
N LYS A 148 -11.54 -5.00 -14.28
CA LYS A 148 -11.61 -6.25 -13.51
C LYS A 148 -11.56 -6.02 -12.00
N TYR A 149 -10.68 -5.15 -11.54
CA TYR A 149 -10.36 -4.98 -10.13
C TYR A 149 -10.76 -3.60 -9.58
N GLY A 150 -11.12 -2.65 -10.44
CA GLY A 150 -11.37 -1.25 -10.04
C GLY A 150 -10.10 -0.42 -9.79
N TYR A 151 -8.93 -0.93 -10.14
CA TYR A 151 -7.61 -0.29 -9.97
C TYR A 151 -6.78 -0.51 -11.23
N ALA A 152 -6.05 0.52 -11.68
CA ALA A 152 -5.22 0.41 -12.87
C ALA A 152 -3.87 -0.28 -12.59
N SER A 153 -3.32 -0.10 -11.38
CA SER A 153 -2.01 -0.61 -10.99
C SER A 153 -1.94 -0.97 -9.50
N TRP A 154 -0.77 -1.43 -9.09
CA TRP A 154 -0.48 -1.91 -7.74
C TRP A 154 -0.71 -0.87 -6.62
N TYR A 155 -0.44 0.43 -6.87
CA TYR A 155 -0.32 1.43 -5.81
C TYR A 155 -1.62 1.61 -5.02
N TYR A 156 -2.70 2.04 -5.70
CA TYR A 156 -3.98 2.27 -5.01
C TYR A 156 -4.65 0.98 -4.56
N TRP A 157 -4.38 -0.14 -5.28
CA TRP A 157 -4.85 -1.44 -4.85
C TRP A 157 -4.23 -1.84 -3.50
N ARG A 158 -2.91 -1.71 -3.35
CA ARG A 158 -2.21 -2.03 -2.09
C ARG A 158 -2.66 -1.11 -0.96
N VAL A 159 -2.74 0.19 -1.18
CA VAL A 159 -3.24 1.14 -0.18
C VAL A 159 -4.65 0.78 0.31
N ALA A 160 -5.54 0.38 -0.60
CA ALA A 160 -6.90 0.00 -0.25
C ALA A 160 -7.00 -1.35 0.46
N ASN A 161 -6.22 -2.35 0.06
CA ASN A 161 -6.31 -3.72 0.58
C ASN A 161 -5.34 -4.01 1.72
N TRP A 162 -4.14 -3.42 1.69
CA TRP A 162 -3.15 -3.61 2.76
C TRP A 162 -3.16 -2.47 3.78
N GLY A 163 -3.60 -1.26 3.41
CA GLY A 163 -3.48 -0.04 4.21
C GLY A 163 -2.15 0.70 3.98
N VAL A 164 -1.22 0.10 3.23
CA VAL A 164 0.13 0.61 2.95
C VAL A 164 0.52 0.31 1.50
N LYS A 165 1.48 1.10 0.97
CA LYS A 165 1.89 0.98 -0.44
C LYS A 165 2.87 -0.15 -0.74
N TRP A 166 3.70 -0.55 0.23
CA TRP A 166 4.69 -1.62 0.10
C TRP A 166 4.45 -2.71 1.12
N ASP A 167 4.97 -3.89 0.86
CA ASP A 167 4.98 -4.97 1.82
C ASP A 167 5.84 -4.61 3.05
N VAL A 168 5.73 -5.41 4.09
CA VAL A 168 6.51 -5.25 5.32
C VAL A 168 8.00 -5.47 5.06
N PHE A 169 8.85 -4.86 5.87
CA PHE A 169 10.29 -5.03 5.84
C PHE A 169 10.87 -5.00 7.26
N ASP A 170 12.14 -5.36 7.42
CA ASP A 170 12.81 -5.50 8.73
C ASP A 170 11.99 -6.39 9.69
N VAL A 171 11.55 -7.56 9.18
CA VAL A 171 10.74 -8.51 9.95
C VAL A 171 11.60 -9.26 10.95
N ASN A 172 11.12 -9.32 12.20
CA ASN A 172 11.71 -10.15 13.25
C ASN A 172 10.59 -10.87 14.02
N ILE A 173 10.63 -12.20 14.05
CA ILE A 173 9.65 -13.02 14.76
C ILE A 173 10.31 -13.60 16.01
N ARG A 174 9.68 -13.38 17.15
CA ARG A 174 10.09 -13.95 18.44
C ARG A 174 8.95 -14.78 19.04
N ARG A 175 9.20 -16.04 19.28
CA ARG A 175 8.28 -16.90 20.03
C ARG A 175 8.38 -16.54 21.52
N THR A 176 7.25 -16.23 22.14
CA THR A 176 7.14 -15.92 23.57
C THR A 176 6.92 -17.20 24.38
N ASN A 177 6.06 -18.10 23.86
CA ASN A 177 5.81 -19.45 24.37
C ASN A 177 5.23 -20.34 23.25
N ASP A 178 4.68 -21.51 23.59
CA ASP A 178 4.16 -22.48 22.61
C ASP A 178 2.93 -21.98 21.83
N THR A 179 2.22 -20.97 22.33
CA THR A 179 0.99 -20.44 21.74
C THR A 179 1.05 -18.96 21.44
N GLU A 180 2.17 -18.28 21.69
CA GLU A 180 2.28 -16.83 21.52
C GLU A 180 3.55 -16.43 20.79
N ILE A 181 3.41 -15.48 19.86
CA ILE A 181 4.49 -14.87 19.13
C ILE A 181 4.38 -13.34 19.14
N THR A 182 5.51 -12.69 18.96
CA THR A 182 5.60 -11.28 18.66
C THR A 182 6.32 -11.12 17.32
N ILE A 183 5.73 -10.36 16.40
CA ILE A 183 6.29 -10.02 15.09
C ILE A 183 6.54 -8.53 15.06
N ASN A 184 7.81 -8.14 14.98
CA ASN A 184 8.21 -6.76 14.77
C ASN A 184 8.48 -6.56 13.28
N PHE A 185 7.92 -5.51 12.69
CA PHE A 185 8.14 -5.19 11.28
C PHE A 185 7.93 -3.70 11.01
N LYS A 186 8.47 -3.22 9.91
CA LYS A 186 8.27 -1.84 9.45
C LYS A 186 7.37 -1.78 8.24
N THR A 187 6.66 -0.66 8.12
CA THR A 187 5.82 -0.31 6.98
C THR A 187 5.98 1.16 6.61
N PRO A 188 5.78 1.56 5.34
CA PRO A 188 5.83 2.96 4.96
C PRO A 188 4.54 3.69 5.34
N TRP A 189 4.67 4.87 5.96
CA TRP A 189 3.64 5.86 6.26
C TRP A 189 2.64 5.49 7.36
N ASN A 190 2.15 4.25 7.39
CA ASN A 190 1.09 3.84 8.31
C ASN A 190 1.22 2.38 8.74
N THR A 191 0.44 1.96 9.73
CA THR A 191 0.24 0.54 10.06
C THR A 191 -0.66 -0.13 9.01
N PRO A 192 -0.44 -1.43 8.64
CA PRO A 192 -1.20 -2.11 7.61
C PRO A 192 -2.53 -2.67 8.13
N ALA A 193 -3.35 -1.84 8.77
CA ALA A 193 -4.54 -2.27 9.49
C ALA A 193 -5.52 -3.08 8.61
N CYS A 194 -5.69 -2.72 7.32
CA CYS A 194 -6.58 -3.45 6.41
C CYS A 194 -6.14 -4.91 6.22
N ALA A 195 -4.83 -5.14 6.04
CA ALA A 195 -4.30 -6.49 5.91
C ALA A 195 -4.38 -7.27 7.22
N ILE A 196 -4.14 -6.63 8.37
CA ILE A 196 -4.21 -7.31 9.67
C ILE A 196 -5.67 -7.67 10.04
N VAL A 197 -6.65 -6.85 9.65
CA VAL A 197 -8.08 -7.21 9.75
C VAL A 197 -8.37 -8.50 8.97
N GLU A 198 -7.88 -8.60 7.72
CA GLU A 198 -8.07 -9.80 6.92
C GLU A 198 -7.30 -11.01 7.50
N LEU A 199 -6.11 -10.78 8.04
CA LEU A 199 -5.35 -11.81 8.78
C LEU A 199 -6.17 -12.35 9.95
N SER A 200 -6.78 -11.48 10.75
CA SER A 200 -7.64 -11.86 11.88
C SER A 200 -8.88 -12.66 11.44
N ARG A 201 -9.44 -12.37 10.26
CA ARG A 201 -10.54 -13.17 9.67
C ARG A 201 -10.08 -14.57 9.27
N LYS A 202 -8.87 -14.70 8.72
CA LYS A 202 -8.30 -15.99 8.31
C LYS A 202 -7.89 -16.88 9.49
N PHE A 203 -7.63 -16.26 10.63
CA PHE A 203 -7.30 -16.94 11.88
C PHE A 203 -8.27 -16.54 13.00
N PRO A 204 -9.54 -16.98 12.93
CA PRO A 204 -10.61 -16.47 13.81
C PRO A 204 -10.47 -16.87 15.28
N HIS A 205 -9.55 -17.77 15.60
CA HIS A 205 -9.22 -18.18 16.97
C HIS A 205 -7.99 -17.46 17.53
N ALA A 206 -7.30 -16.69 16.71
CA ALA A 206 -6.17 -15.88 17.14
C ALA A 206 -6.65 -14.55 17.73
N ASN A 207 -6.02 -14.13 18.82
CA ASN A 207 -6.12 -12.74 19.28
C ASN A 207 -4.90 -11.99 18.78
N ILE A 208 -5.12 -10.91 18.05
CA ILE A 208 -4.07 -10.09 17.45
C ILE A 208 -4.11 -8.71 18.08
N ARG A 209 -2.97 -8.26 18.63
CA ARG A 209 -2.77 -6.88 19.10
C ARG A 209 -1.61 -6.27 18.34
N VAL A 210 -1.80 -5.07 17.83
CA VAL A 210 -0.75 -4.29 17.17
C VAL A 210 -0.54 -2.98 17.91
N GLU A 211 0.69 -2.67 18.22
CA GLU A 211 1.15 -1.36 18.68
C GLU A 211 2.05 -0.79 17.60
N TYR A 212 1.87 0.50 17.26
CA TYR A 212 2.61 1.09 16.17
C TYR A 212 3.03 2.53 16.47
N ALA A 213 4.15 2.95 15.91
CA ALA A 213 4.63 4.34 16.00
C ALA A 213 5.45 4.72 14.77
N ASN A 214 5.21 5.93 14.27
CA ASN A 214 6.02 6.54 13.22
C ASN A 214 7.42 6.90 13.75
N GLU A 215 8.42 6.90 12.87
CA GLU A 215 9.79 7.34 13.21
C GLU A 215 9.86 8.82 13.61
N ASN A 216 8.88 9.64 13.23
CA ASN A 216 8.68 10.97 13.80
C ASN A 216 8.00 10.81 15.17
N ILE A 217 8.82 10.65 16.19
CA ILE A 217 8.41 10.33 17.55
C ILE A 217 7.30 11.27 18.05
N GLY A 218 6.25 10.66 18.62
CA GLY A 218 5.06 11.36 19.13
C GLY A 218 4.00 11.65 18.07
N SER A 219 4.24 11.27 16.79
CA SER A 219 3.24 11.38 15.73
C SER A 219 2.81 10.00 15.23
N ASN A 220 1.56 9.87 14.73
CA ASN A 220 1.01 8.65 14.12
C ASN A 220 1.40 7.38 14.92
N CYS A 221 0.99 7.31 16.16
CA CYS A 221 1.23 6.18 17.06
C CYS A 221 -0.07 5.78 17.76
N GLY A 222 -0.19 4.50 18.10
CA GLY A 222 -1.37 3.96 18.75
C GLY A 222 -1.36 2.43 18.79
N TRP A 223 -2.51 1.87 19.10
CA TRP A 223 -2.71 0.42 19.14
C TRP A 223 -4.09 0.03 18.64
N TYR A 224 -4.22 -1.21 18.26
CA TYR A 224 -5.49 -1.87 18.01
C TYR A 224 -5.39 -3.37 18.31
N ALA A 225 -6.52 -3.96 18.70
CA ALA A 225 -6.64 -5.40 18.89
C ALA A 225 -7.81 -5.93 18.05
N LEU A 226 -7.64 -7.11 17.49
CA LEU A 226 -8.55 -7.75 16.57
C LEU A 226 -8.88 -9.17 17.02
N CYS A 227 -10.15 -9.53 16.87
CA CYS A 227 -10.64 -10.90 16.99
C CYS A 227 -11.66 -11.14 15.87
N LYS A 228 -11.49 -12.21 15.08
CA LYS A 228 -12.40 -12.57 13.96
C LYS A 228 -12.59 -11.47 12.91
N GLY A 229 -11.63 -10.58 12.79
CA GLY A 229 -11.68 -9.43 11.87
C GLY A 229 -12.37 -8.18 12.42
N ASP A 230 -12.84 -8.21 13.65
CA ASP A 230 -13.45 -7.06 14.32
C ASP A 230 -12.46 -6.40 15.27
N PHE A 231 -12.50 -5.07 15.35
CA PHE A 231 -11.77 -4.31 16.37
C PHE A 231 -12.43 -4.53 17.73
N VAL A 232 -11.67 -5.09 18.67
CA VAL A 232 -12.14 -5.32 20.06
C VAL A 232 -11.56 -4.33 21.04
N ASP A 233 -10.45 -3.65 20.67
CA ASP A 233 -9.83 -2.54 21.39
C ASP A 233 -9.05 -1.71 20.37
N ASP A 234 -9.06 -0.38 20.52
CA ASP A 234 -8.20 0.52 19.77
C ASP A 234 -8.02 1.85 20.51
N GLY A 235 -6.93 2.54 20.20
CA GLY A 235 -6.67 3.83 20.82
C GLY A 235 -5.34 4.44 20.38
N TYR A 236 -5.09 5.58 20.97
CA TYR A 236 -3.85 6.33 20.81
C TYR A 236 -3.51 7.05 22.13
N PRO A 237 -2.22 7.24 22.43
CA PRO A 237 -1.82 8.01 23.60
C PRO A 237 -2.23 9.48 23.45
N SER A 238 -2.46 10.16 24.55
CA SER A 238 -2.67 11.60 24.54
C SER A 238 -1.44 12.32 23.96
N LYS A 239 -1.65 13.45 23.29
CA LYS A 239 -0.56 14.23 22.67
C LYS A 239 0.48 14.68 23.71
N GLY A 240 1.66 15.01 23.25
CA GLY A 240 2.78 15.44 24.08
C GLY A 240 3.54 14.27 24.68
N ASP A 241 3.90 14.35 25.96
CA ASP A 241 4.79 13.38 26.62
C ASP A 241 4.29 11.94 26.56
N ALA A 242 2.99 11.71 26.64
CA ALA A 242 2.46 10.35 26.54
C ALA A 242 2.69 9.73 25.15
N ALA A 243 2.52 10.50 24.09
CA ALA A 243 2.78 10.05 22.73
C ALA A 243 4.30 9.86 22.48
N ILE A 244 5.14 10.73 23.02
CA ILE A 244 6.59 10.60 22.96
C ILE A 244 7.05 9.32 23.68
N ASN A 245 6.59 9.12 24.92
CA ASN A 245 6.94 7.93 25.70
C ASN A 245 6.51 6.65 25.00
N PHE A 246 5.28 6.62 24.48
CA PHE A 246 4.76 5.47 23.75
C PHE A 246 5.58 5.17 22.50
N ALA A 247 5.86 6.18 21.67
CA ALA A 247 6.63 6.00 20.45
C ALA A 247 8.09 5.61 20.74
N CYS A 248 8.73 6.23 21.74
CA CYS A 248 10.07 5.84 22.16
C CYS A 248 10.13 4.37 22.61
N ASN A 249 9.12 3.91 23.36
CA ASN A 249 9.06 2.51 23.78
C ASN A 249 8.95 1.56 22.57
N ILE A 250 8.15 1.90 21.57
CA ILE A 250 8.00 1.10 20.32
C ILE A 250 9.31 1.04 19.52
N TRP A 251 10.05 2.14 19.48
CA TRP A 251 11.33 2.22 18.77
C TRP A 251 12.54 1.75 19.59
N GLY A 252 12.36 1.49 20.89
CA GLY A 252 13.43 1.10 21.80
C GLY A 252 14.34 2.27 22.17
N TYR A 253 13.82 3.50 22.16
CA TYR A 253 14.55 4.71 22.55
C TYR A 253 14.29 5.06 24.02
N ASP A 254 15.29 5.68 24.67
CA ASP A 254 15.09 6.32 25.96
C ASP A 254 14.37 7.66 25.78
N ALA A 255 13.17 7.79 26.37
CA ALA A 255 12.33 8.97 26.18
C ALA A 255 12.90 10.25 26.84
N ASP A 256 13.66 10.12 27.93
CA ASP A 256 14.27 11.26 28.59
C ASP A 256 15.47 11.76 27.81
N ALA A 257 16.30 10.86 27.30
CA ALA A 257 17.38 11.18 26.39
C ALA A 257 16.86 11.85 25.11
N TYR A 258 15.79 11.31 24.50
CA TYR A 258 15.15 11.89 23.32
C TYR A 258 14.67 13.34 23.56
N ARG A 259 13.98 13.59 24.69
CA ARG A 259 13.52 14.94 25.05
C ARG A 259 14.67 15.91 25.29
N ALA A 260 15.76 15.47 25.94
CA ALA A 260 16.93 16.28 26.17
C ALA A 260 17.57 16.73 24.83
N GLU A 261 17.68 15.83 23.85
CA GLU A 261 18.22 16.14 22.52
C GLU A 261 17.32 17.13 21.76
N MET A 262 16.00 16.92 21.79
CA MET A 262 15.04 17.82 21.12
C MET A 262 14.96 19.22 21.75
N SER A 263 15.29 19.36 23.02
CA SER A 263 15.34 20.67 23.70
C SER A 263 16.59 21.51 23.36
N LEU A 264 17.60 20.88 22.74
CA LEU A 264 18.85 21.53 22.30
C LEU A 264 18.82 21.93 20.80
N SER A 265 17.82 21.50 20.05
CA SER A 265 17.63 21.76 18.62
C SER A 265 16.61 22.88 18.37
#